data_ad24f491b8d34d6df976545e530d2e94
#
_entry.id   ad24f491b8d34d6df976545e530d2e94
#
_cell.length_a   1.000
_cell.length_b   1.000
_cell.length_c   1.000
_cell.angle_alpha   90.00
_cell.angle_beta   90.00
_cell.angle_gamma   90.00
#
_symmetry.space_group_name_H-M   'P 1'
#
loop_
_entity.id
_entity.type
_entity.pdbx_description
1 polymer ?
#
loop_
_entity_poly.entity_id
_entity_poly.type
_entity_poly.pdbx_seq_one_letter_code
_entity_poly.pdbx_strand_id
1 'polypeptide(L)'
;MDRILFLIIVLLICLNSFSQSKQPNVLFIAIDDMRPELNSYGKSQIISPNIDKLANEGIVFTRAYCQVAVCGPSRLSLMTGMHPDGIKNYGMSKSNKIEWRDFRPGVTSIPEQFRNNGYFAIGFGKIYDNRLGIDKNFSWDEFNEGWK
;
A
#
# COMPACT_ATOMS: atom_id res chain seq x y z
N MET A 1 -19.98 11.83 49.82
CA MET A 1 -19.52 11.85 48.40
C MET A 1 -20.73 12.22 47.57
N ASP A 2 -20.74 13.43 47.03
CA ASP A 2 -21.93 14.02 46.44
C ASP A 2 -22.37 13.21 45.20
N ARG A 3 -23.68 13.00 45.07
CA ARG A 3 -24.27 12.26 43.93
C ARG A 3 -23.80 12.81 42.57
N ILE A 4 -23.55 14.11 42.55
CA ILE A 4 -23.02 14.81 41.35
C ILE A 4 -21.60 14.36 41.02
N LEU A 5 -20.72 14.25 42.03
CA LEU A 5 -19.34 13.78 41.83
C LEU A 5 -19.31 12.33 41.34
N PHE A 6 -20.16 11.47 41.88
CA PHE A 6 -20.30 10.09 41.41
C PHE A 6 -20.76 10.01 39.96
N LEU A 7 -21.75 10.81 39.57
CA LEU A 7 -22.21 10.86 38.15
C LEU A 7 -21.14 11.37 37.21
N ILE A 8 -20.35 12.36 37.63
CA ILE A 8 -19.23 12.87 36.82
C ILE A 8 -18.16 11.79 36.64
N ILE A 9 -17.82 11.05 37.69
CA ILE A 9 -16.85 9.95 37.62
C ILE A 9 -17.34 8.83 36.68
N VAL A 10 -18.62 8.44 36.78
CA VAL A 10 -19.21 7.43 35.90
C VAL A 10 -19.23 7.92 34.47
N LEU A 11 -19.56 9.18 34.21
CA LEU A 11 -19.53 9.77 32.88
C LEU A 11 -18.11 9.78 32.27
N LEU A 12 -17.09 10.14 33.06
CA LEU A 12 -15.69 10.12 32.66
C LEU A 12 -15.18 8.69 32.37
N ILE A 13 -15.63 7.69 33.11
CA ILE A 13 -15.29 6.28 32.83
C ILE A 13 -15.95 5.82 31.52
N CYS A 14 -17.24 6.18 31.30
CA CYS A 14 -17.93 5.86 30.06
C CYS A 14 -17.31 6.51 28.84
N LEU A 15 -16.77 7.73 28.96
CA LEU A 15 -16.09 8.41 27.85
C LEU A 15 -14.76 7.74 27.44
N ASN A 16 -14.10 7.05 28.36
CA ASN A 16 -12.88 6.28 28.04
C ASN A 16 -13.14 4.87 27.48
N SER A 17 -14.39 4.43 27.40
CA SER A 17 -14.79 3.15 26.85
C SER A 17 -14.94 3.19 25.32
N PHE A 18 -14.44 4.21 24.64
CA PHE A 18 -14.28 4.16 23.19
C PHE A 18 -13.30 3.04 22.86
N SER A 19 -13.85 1.95 22.42
CA SER A 19 -13.17 0.77 21.92
C SER A 19 -12.00 1.20 21.06
N GLN A 20 -10.78 0.88 21.47
CA GLN A 20 -9.64 0.85 20.56
C GLN A 20 -10.01 -0.18 19.50
N SER A 21 -10.51 0.26 18.36
CA SER A 21 -10.73 -0.61 17.24
C SER A 21 -9.36 -1.21 16.87
N LYS A 22 -9.23 -2.51 17.08
CA LYS A 22 -7.99 -3.23 16.74
C LYS A 22 -7.70 -2.96 15.26
N GLN A 23 -6.63 -2.27 14.96
CA GLN A 23 -6.24 -1.98 13.59
C GLN A 23 -6.07 -3.31 12.83
N PRO A 24 -6.76 -3.50 11.69
CA PRO A 24 -6.63 -4.73 10.91
C PRO A 24 -5.24 -4.83 10.30
N ASN A 25 -4.72 -6.04 10.17
CA ASN A 25 -3.54 -6.27 9.35
C ASN A 25 -3.89 -6.03 7.88
N VAL A 26 -2.98 -5.42 7.14
CA VAL A 26 -3.15 -5.14 5.70
C VAL A 26 -2.07 -5.88 4.93
N LEU A 27 -2.47 -6.76 4.02
CA LEU A 27 -1.57 -7.46 3.11
C LEU A 27 -1.78 -6.93 1.70
N PHE A 28 -0.74 -6.34 1.14
CA PHE A 28 -0.70 -5.89 -0.26
C PHE A 28 0.17 -6.83 -1.09
N ILE A 29 -0.42 -7.49 -2.10
CA ILE A 29 0.27 -8.41 -3.00
C ILE A 29 0.34 -7.77 -4.39
N ALA A 30 1.55 -7.41 -4.82
CA ALA A 30 1.80 -6.86 -6.15
C ALA A 30 2.38 -7.94 -7.06
N ILE A 31 1.64 -8.29 -8.12
CA ILE A 31 2.09 -9.25 -9.12
C ILE A 31 2.63 -8.48 -10.33
N ASP A 32 3.88 -8.77 -10.71
CA ASP A 32 4.53 -8.13 -11.85
C ASP A 32 4.06 -8.74 -13.17
N ASP A 33 3.85 -7.92 -14.18
CA ASP A 33 3.48 -8.29 -15.56
C ASP A 33 2.27 -9.24 -15.69
N MET A 34 1.38 -9.26 -14.69
CA MET A 34 0.17 -10.06 -14.74
C MET A 34 -0.86 -9.41 -15.69
N ARG A 35 -1.28 -10.17 -16.71
CA ARG A 35 -2.39 -9.81 -17.58
C ARG A 35 -3.73 -10.21 -16.94
N PRO A 36 -4.87 -9.60 -17.33
CA PRO A 36 -6.19 -9.97 -16.81
C PRO A 36 -6.69 -11.28 -17.43
N GLU A 37 -5.93 -12.37 -17.24
CA GLU A 37 -6.19 -13.70 -17.81
C GLU A 37 -6.63 -14.72 -16.76
N LEU A 38 -6.94 -14.28 -15.54
CA LEU A 38 -7.44 -15.14 -14.48
C LEU A 38 -8.92 -15.47 -14.67
N ASN A 39 -9.36 -16.55 -14.04
CA ASN A 39 -10.77 -16.97 -14.06
C ASN A 39 -11.70 -15.90 -13.45
N SER A 40 -11.26 -15.18 -12.44
CA SER A 40 -11.97 -14.01 -11.86
C SER A 40 -12.24 -12.88 -12.87
N TYR A 41 -11.54 -12.85 -14.00
CA TYR A 41 -11.78 -11.96 -15.13
C TYR A 41 -12.52 -12.64 -16.30
N GLY A 42 -13.10 -13.84 -16.07
CA GLY A 42 -13.84 -14.59 -17.09
C GLY A 42 -12.94 -15.37 -18.07
N LYS A 43 -11.69 -15.67 -17.71
CA LYS A 43 -10.74 -16.43 -18.52
C LYS A 43 -10.47 -17.78 -17.86
N SER A 44 -10.74 -18.88 -18.57
CA SER A 44 -10.65 -20.23 -18.04
C SER A 44 -9.30 -20.95 -18.26
N GLN A 45 -8.37 -20.32 -18.98
CA GLN A 45 -7.07 -20.93 -19.33
C GLN A 45 -6.07 -20.98 -18.16
N ILE A 46 -6.29 -20.16 -17.12
CA ILE A 46 -5.44 -20.14 -15.93
C ILE A 46 -6.19 -20.70 -14.74
N ILE A 47 -5.59 -21.67 -14.06
CA ILE A 47 -6.13 -22.26 -12.85
C ILE A 47 -5.60 -21.50 -11.64
N SER A 48 -6.46 -20.74 -10.97
CA SER A 48 -6.10 -19.85 -9.86
C SER A 48 -7.07 -19.95 -8.67
N PRO A 49 -7.25 -21.14 -8.07
CA PRO A 49 -8.34 -21.39 -7.12
C PRO A 49 -8.29 -20.51 -5.88
N ASN A 50 -7.11 -20.14 -5.40
CA ASN A 50 -6.97 -19.29 -4.22
C ASN A 50 -7.29 -17.81 -4.53
N ILE A 51 -6.90 -17.33 -5.72
CA ILE A 51 -7.25 -15.97 -6.17
C ILE A 51 -8.74 -15.91 -6.48
N ASP A 52 -9.30 -16.94 -7.09
CA ASP A 52 -10.73 -17.04 -7.38
C ASP A 52 -11.56 -17.05 -6.09
N LYS A 53 -11.10 -17.77 -5.06
CA LYS A 53 -11.74 -17.76 -3.75
C LYS A 53 -11.72 -16.35 -3.15
N LEU A 54 -10.57 -15.67 -3.15
CA LEU A 54 -10.46 -14.30 -2.68
C LEU A 54 -11.37 -13.35 -3.46
N ALA A 55 -11.45 -13.51 -4.77
CA ALA A 55 -12.31 -12.72 -5.64
C ALA A 55 -13.80 -12.91 -5.32
N ASN A 56 -14.22 -14.14 -4.98
CA ASN A 56 -15.59 -14.45 -4.60
C ASN A 56 -15.98 -13.92 -3.20
N GLU A 57 -15.01 -13.78 -2.31
CA GLU A 57 -15.21 -13.27 -0.95
C GLU A 57 -15.03 -11.75 -0.84
N GLY A 58 -14.42 -11.13 -1.86
CA GLY A 58 -14.04 -9.73 -1.87
C GLY A 58 -14.68 -8.91 -3.00
N ILE A 59 -13.98 -7.88 -3.42
CA ILE A 59 -14.39 -6.98 -4.51
C ILE A 59 -13.40 -7.13 -5.67
N VAL A 60 -13.92 -7.41 -6.86
CA VAL A 60 -13.13 -7.49 -8.09
C VAL A 60 -13.29 -6.22 -8.92
N PHE A 61 -12.19 -5.53 -9.16
CA PHE A 61 -12.15 -4.37 -10.05
C PHE A 61 -11.82 -4.81 -11.47
N THR A 62 -12.80 -4.89 -12.34
CA THR A 62 -12.65 -5.35 -13.72
C THR A 62 -12.09 -4.28 -14.68
N ARG A 63 -12.03 -3.03 -14.23
CA ARG A 63 -11.57 -1.87 -15.01
C ARG A 63 -10.55 -1.03 -14.23
N ALA A 64 -9.59 -1.69 -13.58
CA ALA A 64 -8.46 -1.02 -12.93
C ALA A 64 -7.31 -0.90 -13.95
N TYR A 65 -6.73 0.30 -14.05
CA TYR A 65 -5.68 0.60 -15.03
C TYR A 65 -4.45 1.16 -14.33
N CYS A 66 -3.28 0.79 -14.80
CA CYS A 66 -2.03 1.41 -14.37
C CYS A 66 -1.88 2.81 -15.01
N GLN A 67 -1.13 3.68 -14.36
CA GLN A 67 -0.91 5.04 -14.86
C GLN A 67 0.01 5.09 -16.09
N VAL A 68 0.87 4.08 -16.24
CA VAL A 68 1.77 3.92 -17.38
C VAL A 68 2.16 2.45 -17.52
N ALA A 69 2.30 1.98 -18.74
CA ALA A 69 2.63 0.57 -19.03
C ALA A 69 4.14 0.27 -18.89
N VAL A 70 4.75 0.75 -17.79
CA VAL A 70 6.16 0.51 -17.42
C VAL A 70 6.21 0.27 -15.92
N CYS A 71 6.79 -0.86 -15.50
CA CYS A 71 6.70 -1.34 -14.11
C CYS A 71 7.20 -0.33 -13.06
N GLY A 72 8.34 0.31 -13.22
CA GLY A 72 8.88 1.26 -12.26
C GLY A 72 8.00 2.48 -12.02
N PRO A 73 7.70 3.28 -13.06
CA PRO A 73 6.81 4.43 -12.93
C PRO A 73 5.40 4.07 -12.47
N SER A 74 4.85 2.93 -12.94
CA SER A 74 3.54 2.44 -12.50
C SER A 74 3.52 2.11 -11.01
N ARG A 75 4.53 1.39 -10.51
CA ARG A 75 4.66 1.05 -9.09
C ARG A 75 4.86 2.29 -8.23
N LEU A 76 5.68 3.23 -8.68
CA LEU A 76 5.88 4.48 -7.97
C LEU A 76 4.59 5.31 -7.91
N SER A 77 3.83 5.37 -9.01
CA SER A 77 2.52 6.02 -9.03
C SER A 77 1.53 5.36 -8.05
N LEU A 78 1.51 4.03 -8.01
CA LEU A 78 0.69 3.29 -7.07
C LEU A 78 1.07 3.62 -5.61
N MET A 79 2.36 3.58 -5.29
CA MET A 79 2.84 3.81 -3.91
C MET A 79 2.68 5.25 -3.43
N THR A 80 2.69 6.21 -4.33
CA THR A 80 2.64 7.65 -3.98
C THR A 80 1.28 8.30 -4.26
N GLY A 81 0.39 7.61 -4.98
CA GLY A 81 -0.87 8.21 -5.46
C GLY A 81 -0.68 9.29 -6.53
N MET A 82 0.52 9.44 -7.09
CA MET A 82 0.85 10.50 -8.03
C MET A 82 1.05 9.98 -9.46
N HIS A 83 0.55 10.76 -10.42
CA HIS A 83 0.82 10.50 -11.84
C HIS A 83 2.33 10.64 -12.16
N PRO A 84 2.89 9.87 -13.11
CA PRO A 84 4.30 9.95 -13.52
C PRO A 84 4.79 11.38 -13.84
N ASP A 85 3.94 12.21 -14.45
CA ASP A 85 4.27 13.62 -14.72
C ASP A 85 4.51 14.43 -13.43
N GLY A 86 3.75 14.12 -12.37
CA GLY A 86 3.87 14.79 -11.09
C GLY A 86 5.17 14.45 -10.35
N ILE A 87 5.66 13.23 -10.51
CA ILE A 87 6.91 12.75 -9.89
C ILE A 87 8.09 12.71 -10.86
N LYS A 88 7.89 13.10 -12.12
CA LYS A 88 8.89 13.15 -13.20
C LYS A 88 9.63 11.84 -13.41
N ASN A 89 8.92 10.73 -13.29
CA ASN A 89 9.45 9.40 -13.48
C ASN A 89 8.71 8.69 -14.61
N TYR A 90 9.38 8.56 -15.76
CA TYR A 90 8.77 8.04 -16.98
C TYR A 90 9.38 6.71 -17.45
N GLY A 91 10.45 6.25 -16.84
CA GLY A 91 11.18 5.11 -17.35
C GLY A 91 12.05 4.40 -16.33
N MET A 92 12.86 3.48 -16.83
CA MET A 92 13.67 2.56 -16.05
C MET A 92 15.17 2.90 -16.07
N SER A 93 15.55 4.06 -16.62
CA SER A 93 16.95 4.44 -16.75
C SER A 93 17.58 4.79 -15.41
N LYS A 94 18.72 4.17 -15.10
CA LYS A 94 19.53 4.54 -13.92
C LYS A 94 20.07 5.98 -13.99
N SER A 95 20.18 6.56 -15.18
CA SER A 95 20.57 7.96 -15.36
C SER A 95 19.47 8.94 -14.88
N ASN A 96 18.23 8.47 -14.77
CA ASN A 96 17.10 9.20 -14.22
C ASN A 96 16.86 8.83 -12.75
N LYS A 97 17.91 8.50 -12.00
CA LYS A 97 17.85 8.38 -10.53
C LYS A 97 17.57 9.73 -9.88
N ILE A 98 16.51 10.34 -10.31
CA ILE A 98 15.95 11.44 -9.55
C ILE A 98 15.09 10.73 -8.51
N GLU A 99 15.53 10.77 -7.29
CA GLU A 99 14.70 10.29 -6.22
C GLU A 99 13.42 11.12 -6.24
N TRP A 100 12.29 10.49 -6.40
CA TRP A 100 11.00 11.19 -6.50
C TRP A 100 10.77 12.15 -5.32
N ARG A 101 11.39 11.88 -4.18
CA ARG A 101 11.37 12.74 -2.99
C ARG A 101 12.07 14.07 -3.19
N ASP A 102 13.05 14.17 -4.09
CA ASP A 102 13.71 15.44 -4.42
C ASP A 102 12.73 16.39 -5.11
N PHE A 103 11.80 15.86 -5.90
CA PHE A 103 10.75 16.67 -6.54
C PHE A 103 9.52 16.87 -5.68
N ARG A 104 9.23 15.94 -4.80
CA ARG A 104 8.01 15.91 -3.99
C ARG A 104 8.30 15.47 -2.56
N PRO A 105 9.08 16.24 -1.81
CA PRO A 105 9.48 15.87 -0.44
C PRO A 105 8.29 15.73 0.53
N GLY A 106 7.17 16.38 0.22
CA GLY A 106 5.96 16.33 1.05
C GLY A 106 4.99 15.19 0.72
N VAL A 107 5.31 14.34 -0.27
CA VAL A 107 4.44 13.21 -0.62
C VAL A 107 4.75 12.02 0.28
N THR A 108 3.72 11.50 0.92
CA THR A 108 3.79 10.29 1.75
C THR A 108 3.43 9.06 0.92
N SER A 109 4.26 8.03 0.98
CA SER A 109 3.97 6.76 0.33
C SER A 109 2.95 5.92 1.12
N ILE A 110 2.31 4.94 0.48
CA ILE A 110 1.36 4.04 1.18
C ILE A 110 1.98 3.42 2.43
N PRO A 111 3.15 2.72 2.38
CA PRO A 111 3.72 2.13 3.58
C PRO A 111 4.14 3.17 4.62
N GLU A 112 4.66 4.32 4.22
CA GLU A 112 4.95 5.43 5.12
C GLU A 112 3.68 5.94 5.83
N GLN A 113 2.56 6.04 5.12
CA GLN A 113 1.29 6.42 5.71
C GLN A 113 0.83 5.42 6.78
N PHE A 114 1.00 4.13 6.53
CA PHE A 114 0.72 3.11 7.54
C PHE A 114 1.64 3.26 8.77
N ARG A 115 2.95 3.45 8.56
CA ARG A 115 3.90 3.70 9.66
C ARG A 115 3.53 4.91 10.49
N ASN A 116 3.18 6.01 9.84
CA ASN A 116 2.75 7.25 10.51
C ASN A 116 1.47 7.07 11.34
N ASN A 117 0.73 5.99 11.11
CA ASN A 117 -0.47 5.63 11.84
C ASN A 117 -0.28 4.40 12.76
N GLY A 118 0.96 4.09 13.15
CA GLY A 118 1.28 3.08 14.15
C GLY A 118 1.32 1.63 13.65
N TYR A 119 1.32 1.41 12.34
CA TYR A 119 1.59 0.09 11.76
C TYR A 119 3.08 -0.17 11.66
N PHE A 120 3.44 -1.44 11.69
CA PHE A 120 4.77 -1.91 11.34
C PHE A 120 4.74 -2.35 9.87
N ALA A 121 5.45 -1.62 9.01
CA ALA A 121 5.43 -1.83 7.57
C ALA A 121 6.61 -2.70 7.12
N ILE A 122 6.29 -3.86 6.55
CA ILE A 122 7.28 -4.80 5.98
C ILE A 122 7.10 -4.85 4.47
N GLY A 123 8.20 -4.71 3.74
CA GLY A 123 8.23 -4.90 2.29
C GLY A 123 9.06 -6.12 1.90
N PHE A 124 8.60 -6.84 0.88
CA PHE A 124 9.30 -8.00 0.35
C PHE A 124 9.29 -8.03 -1.19
N GLY A 125 10.44 -8.30 -1.79
CA GLY A 125 10.58 -8.44 -3.24
C GLY A 125 10.38 -7.13 -4.03
N LYS A 126 9.73 -7.20 -5.17
CA LYS A 126 9.56 -6.07 -6.09
C LYS A 126 8.29 -5.27 -5.80
N ILE A 127 8.26 -4.52 -4.72
CA ILE A 127 7.18 -3.55 -4.46
C ILE A 127 7.46 -2.23 -5.19
N TYR A 128 8.58 -1.58 -4.90
CA TYR A 128 9.18 -0.59 -5.80
C TYR A 128 10.03 -1.31 -6.86
N ASP A 129 10.43 -0.60 -7.90
CA ASP A 129 11.47 -1.11 -8.78
C ASP A 129 12.85 -0.75 -8.22
N ASN A 130 13.64 -1.76 -7.87
CA ASN A 130 14.93 -1.57 -7.20
C ASN A 130 15.92 -0.71 -8.00
N ARG A 131 15.71 -0.58 -9.31
CA ARG A 131 16.52 0.31 -10.18
C ARG A 131 16.25 1.79 -9.91
N LEU A 132 15.07 2.11 -9.39
CA LEU A 132 14.63 3.48 -9.08
C LEU A 132 14.73 3.81 -7.59
N GLY A 133 15.19 2.85 -6.77
CA GLY A 133 15.24 2.95 -5.32
C GLY A 133 14.00 2.36 -4.66
N ILE A 134 14.16 1.93 -3.42
CA ILE A 134 13.11 1.22 -2.65
C ILE A 134 12.51 2.08 -1.54
N ASP A 135 12.90 3.34 -1.47
CA ASP A 135 12.44 4.28 -0.43
C ASP A 135 12.59 3.73 1.00
N LYS A 136 13.68 3.02 1.24
CA LYS A 136 13.90 2.20 2.44
C LYS A 136 13.73 2.97 3.74
N ASN A 137 14.28 4.18 3.81
CA ASN A 137 14.33 4.95 5.04
C ASN A 137 12.98 5.53 5.48
N PHE A 138 12.07 5.71 4.54
CA PHE A 138 10.77 6.32 4.79
C PHE A 138 9.63 5.31 4.77
N SER A 139 9.62 4.44 3.76
CA SER A 139 8.51 3.53 3.53
C SER A 139 8.46 2.34 4.48
N TRP A 140 9.60 1.83 4.96
CA TRP A 140 9.66 0.51 5.57
C TRP A 140 10.31 0.52 6.95
N ASP A 141 9.78 -0.27 7.87
CA ASP A 141 10.48 -0.69 9.10
C ASP A 141 11.46 -1.83 8.76
N GLU A 142 11.01 -2.77 7.92
CA GLU A 142 11.84 -3.84 7.37
C GLU A 142 11.60 -3.99 5.87
N PHE A 143 12.67 -4.19 5.10
CA PHE A 143 12.57 -4.48 3.68
C PHE A 143 13.56 -5.56 3.26
N ASN A 144 13.03 -6.62 2.62
CA ASN A 144 13.82 -7.68 2.03
C ASN A 144 13.66 -7.65 0.50
N GLU A 145 14.76 -7.46 -0.22
CA GLU A 145 14.75 -7.38 -1.69
C GLU A 145 14.33 -8.69 -2.38
N GLY A 146 14.20 -9.78 -1.63
CA GLY A 146 13.89 -11.09 -2.18
C GLY A 146 15.10 -11.74 -2.85
N TRP A 147 14.84 -12.41 -3.93
CA TRP A 147 15.84 -13.19 -4.66
C TRP A 147 16.98 -12.30 -5.20
N LYS A 148 18.21 -12.61 -4.82
CA LYS A 148 19.43 -12.19 -5.51
C LYS A 148 19.86 -13.26 -6.48
#